data_97bdd54b2f065b606bbdcf6b2d7de088
#
_entry.id   97bdd54b2f065b606bbdcf6b2d7de088
#
_cell.length_a   1.000
_cell.length_b   1.000
_cell.length_c   1.000
_cell.angle_alpha   90.00
_cell.angle_beta   90.00
_cell.angle_gamma   90.00
#
_symmetry.space_group_name_H-M   'P 1'
#
loop_
_entity.id
_entity.type
_entity.pdbx_description
1 polymer ?
#
loop_
_entity_poly.entity_id
_entity_poly.type
_entity_poly.pdbx_seq_one_letter_code
_entity_poly.pdbx_strand_id
1 'polypeptide(L)'
;NNQGSSSEKITDAWIYVNGNLEGAYELPAIIPLHYEGIQDLSIYPGIKRNGISADRKKYPFYTQFDTTINLIPDSILLLQPSTEYEEQLYFWIEDFEDPQHKFETHTTSQVDINIIESPLNELFEGDAGIITMDSADYYCEFRTNELDFNSFPKNLNIPAYIEMNYANNYPLTIGIL
;
A
#
# COMPACT_ATOMS: atom_id res chain seq x y z
N ASN A 1 14.48 3.16 8.38
CA ASN A 1 13.40 2.18 8.24
C ASN A 1 13.54 1.52 6.86
N ASN A 2 13.66 0.20 6.82
CA ASN A 2 13.89 -0.52 5.55
C ASN A 2 12.59 -0.85 4.80
N GLN A 3 11.47 -0.31 5.22
CA GLN A 3 10.13 -0.63 4.71
C GLN A 3 9.34 0.61 4.27
N GLY A 4 9.95 1.79 4.26
CA GLY A 4 9.32 3.05 3.91
C GLY A 4 8.62 3.73 5.08
N SER A 5 7.63 4.59 4.77
CA SER A 5 6.84 5.34 5.76
C SER A 5 5.88 4.42 6.53
N SER A 6 5.26 4.96 7.57
CA SER A 6 4.22 4.25 8.34
C SER A 6 2.84 4.30 7.69
N SER A 7 2.71 4.99 6.57
CA SER A 7 1.45 5.09 5.85
C SER A 7 1.06 3.76 5.21
N GLU A 8 -0.22 3.42 5.27
CA GLU A 8 -0.77 2.22 4.67
C GLU A 8 -2.15 2.50 4.05
N LYS A 9 -2.60 1.65 3.17
CA LYS A 9 -3.90 1.77 2.52
C LYS A 9 -4.69 0.46 2.60
N ILE A 10 -4.81 -0.08 3.81
CA ILE A 10 -5.68 -1.22 4.09
C ILE A 10 -7.13 -0.71 4.07
N THR A 11 -7.91 -1.19 3.12
CA THR A 11 -9.31 -0.76 2.94
C THR A 11 -10.31 -1.83 3.33
N ASP A 12 -9.87 -3.07 3.43
CA ASP A 12 -10.74 -4.24 3.60
C ASP A 12 -10.16 -5.24 4.60
N ALA A 13 -11.06 -5.97 5.26
CA ALA A 13 -10.72 -7.14 6.06
C ALA A 13 -11.36 -8.39 5.45
N TRP A 14 -10.56 -9.40 5.16
CA TRP A 14 -11.03 -10.72 4.75
C TRP A 14 -11.10 -11.62 5.97
N ILE A 15 -12.30 -12.02 6.34
CA ILE A 15 -12.59 -12.71 7.60
C ILE A 15 -12.72 -14.21 7.36
N TYR A 16 -12.00 -14.98 8.15
CA TYR A 16 -12.10 -16.43 8.19
C TYR A 16 -12.42 -16.89 9.60
N VAL A 17 -13.37 -17.78 9.74
CA VAL A 17 -13.68 -18.44 11.01
C VAL A 17 -13.47 -19.94 10.83
N ASN A 18 -12.62 -20.52 11.66
CA ASN A 18 -12.23 -21.93 11.57
C ASN A 18 -11.75 -22.35 10.16
N GLY A 19 -11.04 -21.44 9.47
CA GLY A 19 -10.55 -21.62 8.11
C GLY A 19 -11.56 -21.42 7.00
N ASN A 20 -12.83 -21.13 7.30
CA ASN A 20 -13.87 -20.86 6.30
C ASN A 20 -14.00 -19.36 6.07
N LEU A 21 -14.04 -18.94 4.80
CA LEU A 21 -14.23 -17.54 4.43
C LEU A 21 -15.66 -17.10 4.74
N GLU A 22 -15.80 -16.09 5.59
CA GLU A 22 -17.08 -15.43 5.90
C GLU A 22 -17.37 -14.23 4.97
N GLY A 23 -16.31 -13.57 4.48
CA GLY A 23 -16.44 -12.46 3.55
C GLY A 23 -15.27 -11.51 3.56
N ALA A 24 -15.37 -10.51 2.68
CA ALA A 24 -14.49 -9.35 2.64
C ALA A 24 -15.30 -8.10 2.94
N TYR A 25 -14.90 -7.34 3.94
CA TYR A 25 -15.64 -6.20 4.46
C TYR A 25 -14.80 -4.93 4.38
N GLU A 26 -15.41 -3.86 3.90
CA GLU A 26 -14.77 -2.54 3.87
C GLU A 26 -14.67 -1.98 5.29
N LEU A 27 -13.49 -1.51 5.66
CA LEU A 27 -13.21 -0.98 7.00
C LEU A 27 -13.62 0.50 7.14
N PRO A 28 -14.10 0.91 8.34
CA PRO A 28 -14.41 0.10 9.52
C PRO A 28 -15.69 -0.73 9.33
N ALA A 29 -15.78 -1.93 9.90
CA ALA A 29 -16.88 -2.85 9.66
C ALA A 29 -17.49 -3.42 10.95
N ILE A 30 -18.81 -3.67 10.91
CA ILE A 30 -19.51 -4.52 11.86
C ILE A 30 -19.89 -5.79 11.12
N ILE A 31 -19.37 -6.93 11.58
CA ILE A 31 -19.47 -8.21 10.87
C ILE A 31 -20.36 -9.14 11.67
N PRO A 32 -21.53 -9.55 11.13
CA PRO A 32 -22.37 -10.56 11.77
C PRO A 32 -21.75 -11.93 11.60
N LEU A 33 -21.50 -12.63 12.69
CA LEU A 33 -21.00 -14.00 12.70
C LEU A 33 -22.06 -14.90 13.33
N HIS A 34 -22.37 -16.02 12.68
CA HIS A 34 -23.36 -17.01 13.14
C HIS A 34 -22.69 -18.19 13.84
N TYR A 35 -21.83 -17.88 14.81
CA TYR A 35 -21.09 -18.87 15.60
C TYR A 35 -21.26 -18.59 17.09
N GLU A 36 -21.11 -19.62 17.90
CA GLU A 36 -21.12 -19.55 19.37
C GLU A 36 -19.89 -20.25 19.95
N GLY A 37 -19.45 -19.80 21.12
CA GLY A 37 -18.33 -20.40 21.83
C GLY A 37 -16.98 -20.05 21.22
N ILE A 38 -16.01 -20.91 21.45
CA ILE A 38 -14.61 -20.68 21.07
C ILE A 38 -14.45 -20.96 19.57
N GLN A 39 -13.90 -19.97 18.86
CA GLN A 39 -13.67 -20.02 17.42
C GLN A 39 -12.28 -19.48 17.09
N ASP A 40 -11.64 -20.08 16.09
CA ASP A 40 -10.40 -19.54 15.53
C ASP A 40 -10.74 -18.50 14.45
N LEU A 41 -10.20 -17.30 14.60
CA LEU A 41 -10.44 -16.16 13.70
C LEU A 41 -9.13 -15.77 13.03
N SER A 42 -9.16 -15.70 11.70
CA SER A 42 -8.08 -15.13 10.90
C SER A 42 -8.59 -13.92 10.11
N ILE A 43 -7.86 -12.82 10.18
CA ILE A 43 -8.16 -11.57 9.47
C ILE A 43 -7.00 -11.25 8.55
N TYR A 44 -7.27 -11.22 7.24
CA TYR A 44 -6.27 -10.83 6.24
C TYR A 44 -6.54 -9.38 5.80
N PRO A 45 -5.51 -8.52 5.80
CA PRO A 45 -5.63 -7.18 5.26
C PRO A 45 -5.90 -7.21 3.76
N GLY A 46 -6.78 -6.34 3.32
CA GLY A 46 -7.20 -6.25 1.93
C GLY A 46 -7.09 -4.85 1.37
N ILE A 47 -6.90 -4.77 0.07
CA ILE A 47 -6.77 -3.53 -0.69
C ILE A 47 -7.75 -3.52 -1.86
N LYS A 48 -8.06 -2.31 -2.33
CA LYS A 48 -8.69 -2.07 -3.64
C LYS A 48 -7.56 -1.93 -4.66
N ARG A 49 -7.33 -2.98 -5.47
CA ARG A 49 -6.26 -2.97 -6.46
C ARG A 49 -6.47 -1.83 -7.45
N ASN A 50 -5.43 -1.02 -7.65
CA ASN A 50 -5.46 0.20 -8.46
C ASN A 50 -6.60 1.18 -8.05
N GLY A 51 -7.02 1.16 -6.79
CA GLY A 51 -8.13 1.99 -6.30
C GLY A 51 -9.52 1.57 -6.77
N ILE A 52 -9.65 0.45 -7.49
CA ILE A 52 -10.92 -0.01 -8.07
C ILE A 52 -11.75 -0.74 -7.02
N SER A 53 -12.91 -0.18 -6.64
CA SER A 53 -13.77 -0.73 -5.60
C SER A 53 -14.28 -2.15 -5.86
N ALA A 54 -14.40 -2.56 -7.12
CA ALA A 54 -14.82 -3.90 -7.52
C ALA A 54 -13.67 -4.93 -7.56
N ASP A 55 -12.41 -4.48 -7.49
CA ASP A 55 -11.25 -5.35 -7.55
C ASP A 55 -10.54 -5.38 -6.19
N ARG A 56 -11.14 -6.12 -5.27
CA ARG A 56 -10.65 -6.31 -3.90
C ARG A 56 -9.80 -7.55 -3.80
N LYS A 57 -8.64 -7.43 -3.14
CA LYS A 57 -7.73 -8.56 -2.91
C LYS A 57 -7.13 -8.51 -1.52
N LYS A 58 -6.81 -9.68 -0.99
CA LYS A 58 -5.90 -9.76 0.14
C LYS A 58 -4.55 -9.19 -0.29
N TYR A 59 -3.96 -8.35 0.55
CA TYR A 59 -2.62 -7.81 0.27
C TYR A 59 -1.58 -8.85 0.61
N PRO A 60 -0.83 -9.36 -0.36
CA PRO A 60 0.00 -10.55 -0.16
C PRO A 60 1.28 -10.30 0.62
N PHE A 61 1.61 -9.05 0.92
CA PHE A 61 2.84 -8.66 1.61
C PHE A 61 2.65 -8.37 3.09
N TYR A 62 1.42 -8.39 3.60
CA TYR A 62 1.14 -8.25 5.02
C TYR A 62 0.80 -9.59 5.66
N THR A 63 1.27 -9.76 6.90
CA THR A 63 0.87 -10.86 7.75
C THR A 63 -0.63 -10.85 8.03
N GLN A 64 -1.21 -12.01 8.21
CA GLN A 64 -2.57 -12.12 8.73
C GLN A 64 -2.57 -11.93 10.26
N PHE A 65 -3.69 -11.47 10.79
CA PHE A 65 -3.95 -11.46 12.22
C PHE A 65 -4.72 -12.70 12.59
N ASP A 66 -4.13 -13.55 13.45
CA ASP A 66 -4.75 -14.78 13.96
C ASP A 66 -5.03 -14.65 15.44
N THR A 67 -6.22 -15.09 15.86
CA THR A 67 -6.60 -15.12 17.27
C THR A 67 -7.70 -16.14 17.51
N THR A 68 -7.83 -16.59 18.75
CA THR A 68 -8.98 -17.39 19.21
C THR A 68 -9.92 -16.47 19.98
N ILE A 69 -11.20 -16.50 19.64
CA ILE A 69 -12.24 -15.67 20.25
C ILE A 69 -13.35 -16.53 20.84
N ASN A 70 -14.03 -16.01 21.86
CA ASN A 70 -15.23 -16.63 22.41
C ASN A 70 -16.45 -15.77 22.01
N LEU A 71 -17.27 -16.29 21.10
CA LEU A 71 -18.47 -15.63 20.61
C LEU A 71 -19.68 -15.94 21.51
N ILE A 72 -20.28 -14.90 22.02
CA ILE A 72 -21.46 -14.95 22.88
C ILE A 72 -22.65 -14.40 22.08
N PRO A 73 -23.79 -15.11 22.01
CA PRO A 73 -24.98 -14.61 21.33
C PRO A 73 -25.36 -13.21 21.78
N ASP A 74 -25.85 -12.39 20.85
CA ASP A 74 -26.31 -11.03 21.05
C ASP A 74 -25.27 -10.08 21.68
N SER A 75 -23.98 -10.40 21.57
CA SER A 75 -22.87 -9.55 22.03
C SER A 75 -22.09 -8.93 20.88
N ILE A 76 -21.37 -7.85 21.19
CA ILE A 76 -20.43 -7.21 20.26
C ILE A 76 -19.03 -7.39 20.82
N LEU A 77 -18.13 -7.93 20.01
CA LEU A 77 -16.71 -8.04 20.28
C LEU A 77 -15.97 -7.00 19.45
N LEU A 78 -15.25 -6.11 20.13
CA LEU A 78 -14.38 -5.13 19.47
C LEU A 78 -12.97 -5.73 19.31
N LEU A 79 -12.47 -5.71 18.07
CA LEU A 79 -11.12 -6.12 17.73
C LEU A 79 -10.37 -4.96 17.06
N GLN A 80 -9.08 -4.86 17.36
CA GLN A 80 -8.14 -3.96 16.69
C GLN A 80 -6.97 -4.80 16.17
N PRO A 81 -7.15 -5.46 15.01
CA PRO A 81 -6.08 -6.27 14.44
C PRO A 81 -4.91 -5.40 13.99
N SER A 82 -3.71 -5.91 14.16
CA SER A 82 -2.49 -5.34 13.62
C SER A 82 -1.87 -6.30 12.62
N THR A 83 -1.16 -5.76 11.66
CA THR A 83 -0.43 -6.50 10.64
C THR A 83 0.90 -5.82 10.37
N GLU A 84 1.84 -6.52 9.83
CA GLU A 84 3.17 -6.03 9.45
C GLU A 84 3.58 -6.71 8.13
N TYR A 85 4.59 -6.18 7.48
CA TYR A 85 5.09 -6.82 6.27
C TYR A 85 5.65 -8.20 6.59
N GLU A 86 5.41 -9.15 5.67
CA GLU A 86 6.02 -10.47 5.71
C GLU A 86 7.55 -10.37 5.70
N GLU A 87 8.21 -11.33 6.31
CA GLU A 87 9.67 -11.43 6.26
C GLU A 87 10.16 -11.72 4.83
N GLN A 88 11.37 -11.31 4.52
CA GLN A 88 12.08 -11.57 3.24
C GLN A 88 11.47 -10.88 2.00
N LEU A 89 10.77 -9.76 2.18
CA LEU A 89 10.35 -8.92 1.06
C LEU A 89 11.51 -8.08 0.55
N TYR A 90 11.50 -7.81 -0.75
CA TYR A 90 12.37 -6.82 -1.37
C TYR A 90 11.65 -5.49 -1.49
N PHE A 91 12.27 -4.42 -0.97
CA PHE A 91 11.78 -3.06 -1.08
C PHE A 91 12.77 -2.23 -1.87
N TRP A 92 12.28 -1.54 -2.89
CA TRP A 92 12.95 -0.38 -3.45
C TRP A 92 12.20 0.85 -2.94
N ILE A 93 12.90 1.74 -2.26
CA ILE A 93 12.30 2.88 -1.57
C ILE A 93 12.92 4.16 -2.09
N GLU A 94 12.10 5.16 -2.42
CA GLU A 94 12.47 6.55 -2.59
C GLU A 94 11.67 7.37 -1.58
N ASP A 95 12.33 7.94 -0.61
CA ASP A 95 11.74 8.73 0.48
C ASP A 95 12.13 10.21 0.42
N PHE A 96 12.98 10.59 -0.54
CA PHE A 96 13.49 11.94 -0.76
C PHE A 96 14.29 12.54 0.42
N GLU A 97 14.67 11.74 1.40
CA GLU A 97 15.49 12.19 2.55
C GLU A 97 16.96 12.39 2.18
N ASP A 98 17.41 11.80 1.06
CA ASP A 98 18.74 12.00 0.53
C ASP A 98 18.78 13.22 -0.41
N PRO A 99 19.89 13.97 -0.47
CA PRO A 99 20.04 15.13 -1.37
C PRO A 99 19.86 14.81 -2.86
N GLN A 100 19.99 13.55 -3.24
CA GLN A 100 19.79 13.04 -4.59
C GLN A 100 18.76 11.94 -4.58
N HIS A 101 17.63 12.18 -5.23
CA HIS A 101 16.62 11.15 -5.46
C HIS A 101 17.10 10.12 -6.50
N LYS A 102 16.48 8.93 -6.47
CA LYS A 102 16.82 7.78 -7.33
C LYS A 102 16.13 7.80 -8.70
N PHE A 103 15.52 8.90 -9.07
CA PHE A 103 14.92 9.07 -10.38
C PHE A 103 15.86 9.81 -11.33
N GLU A 104 15.86 9.42 -12.59
CA GLU A 104 16.50 10.12 -13.69
C GLU A 104 15.43 10.84 -14.52
N THR A 105 15.68 12.14 -14.78
CA THR A 105 14.83 12.91 -15.67
C THR A 105 15.06 12.43 -17.11
N HIS A 106 13.98 12.00 -17.78
CA HIS A 106 14.10 11.60 -19.17
C HIS A 106 14.42 12.80 -20.07
N THR A 107 15.19 12.58 -21.14
CA THR A 107 15.70 13.63 -22.02
C THR A 107 14.64 14.50 -22.68
N THR A 108 13.41 14.02 -22.77
CA THR A 108 12.26 14.77 -23.31
C THR A 108 11.47 15.53 -22.24
N SER A 109 11.81 15.34 -20.99
CA SER A 109 11.16 16.04 -19.88
C SER A 109 11.54 17.52 -19.89
N GLN A 110 10.58 18.37 -19.60
CA GLN A 110 10.79 19.84 -19.60
C GLN A 110 11.04 20.38 -18.20
N VAL A 111 10.78 19.59 -17.19
CA VAL A 111 10.93 19.93 -15.77
C VAL A 111 11.62 18.82 -15.02
N ASP A 112 12.12 19.14 -13.85
CA ASP A 112 12.79 18.21 -12.94
C ASP A 112 12.01 18.00 -11.66
N ILE A 113 12.36 16.96 -10.89
CA ILE A 113 11.90 16.77 -9.52
C ILE A 113 12.75 17.64 -8.60
N ASN A 114 12.10 18.45 -7.79
CA ASN A 114 12.74 19.18 -6.72
C ASN A 114 12.38 18.57 -5.37
N ILE A 115 13.31 18.50 -4.46
CA ILE A 115 13.06 18.04 -3.10
C ILE A 115 12.56 19.23 -2.28
N ILE A 116 11.45 19.03 -1.56
CA ILE A 116 10.93 20.00 -0.60
C ILE A 116 10.99 19.38 0.79
N GLU A 117 11.55 20.14 1.73
CA GLU A 117 11.68 19.71 3.12
C GLU A 117 10.31 19.77 3.82
N SER A 118 9.94 18.65 4.43
CA SER A 118 8.77 18.51 5.31
C SER A 118 7.54 19.30 4.83
N PRO A 119 6.97 19.02 3.67
CA PRO A 119 5.82 19.75 3.17
C PRO A 119 4.67 19.70 4.19
N LEU A 120 3.98 20.86 4.35
CA LEU A 120 2.84 20.99 5.27
C LEU A 120 1.62 20.21 4.76
N ASN A 121 1.74 18.90 4.66
CA ASN A 121 0.68 18.01 4.22
C ASN A 121 0.76 16.71 5.03
N GLU A 122 -0.34 16.35 5.69
CA GLU A 122 -0.45 15.12 6.47
C GLU A 122 -0.24 13.83 5.65
N LEU A 123 -0.20 13.92 4.33
CA LEU A 123 0.08 12.77 3.44
C LEU A 123 1.55 12.35 3.43
N PHE A 124 2.46 13.23 3.86
CA PHE A 124 3.89 12.98 3.76
C PHE A 124 4.52 12.97 5.14
N GLU A 125 5.32 11.96 5.38
CA GLU A 125 6.24 11.87 6.52
C GLU A 125 7.63 12.21 6.00
N GLY A 126 8.24 13.31 6.47
CA GLY A 126 9.56 13.76 6.01
C GLY A 126 9.53 14.58 4.72
N ASP A 127 10.57 14.45 3.91
CA ASP A 127 10.74 15.20 2.67
C ASP A 127 9.89 14.63 1.52
N ALA A 128 9.72 15.40 0.46
CA ALA A 128 8.94 14.95 -0.69
C ALA A 128 9.48 15.50 -2.02
N GLY A 129 9.30 14.74 -3.08
CA GLY A 129 9.56 15.19 -4.45
C GLY A 129 8.40 16.02 -4.98
N ILE A 130 8.66 17.22 -5.46
CA ILE A 130 7.67 18.08 -6.12
C ILE A 130 8.01 18.27 -7.60
N ILE A 131 6.99 18.16 -8.44
CA ILE A 131 7.05 18.47 -9.86
C ILE A 131 6.13 19.66 -10.10
N THR A 132 6.68 20.74 -10.62
CA THR A 132 5.92 21.95 -10.96
C THR A 132 6.00 22.19 -12.46
N MET A 133 4.84 22.20 -13.11
CA MET A 133 4.71 22.51 -14.54
C MET A 133 3.90 23.80 -14.70
N ASP A 134 4.33 24.66 -15.58
CA ASP A 134 3.60 25.87 -15.95
C ASP A 134 2.87 25.71 -17.31
N SER A 135 2.31 26.80 -17.85
CA SER A 135 1.56 26.75 -19.10
C SER A 135 2.43 26.49 -20.35
N ALA A 136 3.75 26.55 -20.23
CA ALA A 136 4.70 26.26 -21.31
C ALA A 136 5.17 24.80 -21.27
N ASP A 137 4.99 24.13 -20.15
CA ASP A 137 5.39 22.74 -19.94
C ASP A 137 4.23 21.81 -20.29
N TYR A 138 4.45 20.86 -21.14
CA TYR A 138 3.43 19.90 -21.57
C TYR A 138 3.83 18.43 -21.35
N TYR A 139 5.07 18.18 -20.92
CA TYR A 139 5.55 16.82 -20.69
C TYR A 139 6.63 16.72 -19.62
N CYS A 140 6.46 15.77 -18.71
CA CYS A 140 7.51 15.35 -17.82
C CYS A 140 7.50 13.83 -17.67
N GLU A 141 8.70 13.24 -17.61
CA GLU A 141 8.90 11.81 -17.42
C GLU A 141 10.16 11.58 -16.59
N PHE A 142 10.01 10.74 -15.58
CA PHE A 142 11.10 10.32 -14.70
C PHE A 142 11.18 8.81 -14.68
N ARG A 143 12.38 8.29 -14.64
CA ARG A 143 12.65 6.84 -14.63
C ARG A 143 13.59 6.51 -13.49
N THR A 144 13.47 5.32 -12.94
CA THR A 144 14.48 4.77 -12.06
C THR A 144 15.37 3.80 -12.82
N ASN A 145 16.68 3.88 -12.61
CA ASN A 145 17.67 2.97 -13.15
C ASN A 145 18.20 1.97 -12.12
N GLU A 146 17.86 2.18 -10.85
CA GLU A 146 18.42 1.42 -9.73
C GLU A 146 17.65 0.15 -9.38
N LEU A 147 16.64 -0.21 -10.16
CA LEU A 147 15.91 -1.46 -9.92
C LEU A 147 16.86 -2.64 -10.14
N ASP A 148 17.20 -3.35 -9.08
CA ASP A 148 17.87 -4.64 -9.21
C ASP A 148 16.91 -5.67 -9.79
N PHE A 149 16.90 -5.77 -11.10
CA PHE A 149 16.08 -6.75 -11.82
C PHE A 149 16.32 -8.20 -11.40
N ASN A 150 17.40 -8.51 -10.68
CA ASN A 150 17.61 -9.85 -10.13
C ASN A 150 16.79 -10.08 -8.88
N SER A 151 16.47 -9.03 -8.15
CA SER A 151 15.62 -9.07 -6.94
C SER A 151 14.14 -9.00 -7.27
N PHE A 152 13.76 -8.56 -8.49
CA PHE A 152 12.37 -8.59 -8.92
C PHE A 152 11.93 -10.01 -9.31
N PRO A 153 10.70 -10.39 -8.95
CA PRO A 153 10.17 -11.69 -9.33
C PRO A 153 10.02 -11.79 -10.83
N LYS A 154 10.69 -12.79 -11.44
CA LYS A 154 10.61 -13.08 -12.88
C LYS A 154 9.47 -14.05 -13.24
N ASN A 155 8.76 -14.52 -12.22
CA ASN A 155 7.66 -15.46 -12.40
C ASN A 155 6.33 -14.69 -12.42
N LEU A 156 5.49 -14.94 -13.42
CA LEU A 156 4.18 -14.31 -13.62
C LEU A 156 3.21 -14.48 -12.43
N ASN A 157 3.47 -15.42 -11.54
CA ASN A 157 2.61 -15.69 -10.38
C ASN A 157 3.07 -15.01 -9.08
N ILE A 158 4.18 -14.29 -9.09
CA ILE A 158 4.67 -13.56 -7.92
C ILE A 158 4.29 -12.09 -8.08
N PRO A 159 3.50 -11.53 -7.17
CA PRO A 159 3.06 -10.15 -7.28
C PRO A 159 4.20 -9.16 -7.04
N ALA A 160 4.14 -8.02 -7.71
CA ALA A 160 4.90 -6.82 -7.39
C ALA A 160 3.91 -5.65 -7.30
N TYR A 161 4.09 -4.78 -6.32
CA TYR A 161 3.23 -3.62 -6.11
C TYR A 161 4.05 -2.35 -6.04
N ILE A 162 3.44 -1.25 -6.46
CA ILE A 162 3.92 0.10 -6.23
C ILE A 162 3.03 0.71 -5.15
N GLU A 163 3.65 1.13 -4.05
CA GLU A 163 3.01 1.88 -2.99
C GLU A 163 3.54 3.31 -3.03
N MET A 164 2.67 4.29 -2.98
CA MET A 164 3.06 5.68 -3.12
C MET A 164 2.10 6.61 -2.40
N ASN A 165 2.64 7.52 -1.61
CA ASN A 165 1.93 8.69 -1.13
C ASN A 165 2.03 9.79 -2.18
N TYR A 166 0.93 10.34 -2.62
CA TYR A 166 0.94 11.40 -3.63
C TYR A 166 -0.22 12.38 -3.48
N ALA A 167 0.03 13.61 -3.90
CA ALA A 167 -0.98 14.63 -4.12
C ALA A 167 -0.75 15.26 -5.48
N ASN A 168 -1.78 15.37 -6.29
CA ASN A 168 -1.67 15.93 -7.64
C ASN A 168 -2.90 16.75 -8.00
N ASN A 169 -2.71 17.74 -8.87
CA ASN A 169 -3.77 18.52 -9.49
C ASN A 169 -3.92 18.23 -11.00
N TYR A 170 -3.06 17.35 -11.54
CA TYR A 170 -3.11 16.86 -12.93
C TYR A 170 -2.94 15.34 -12.97
N PRO A 171 -3.42 14.67 -14.03
CA PRO A 171 -3.25 13.22 -14.15
C PRO A 171 -1.78 12.81 -14.09
N LEU A 172 -1.51 11.77 -13.28
CA LEU A 172 -0.22 11.12 -13.16
C LEU A 172 -0.34 9.70 -13.70
N THR A 173 0.60 9.29 -14.54
CA THR A 173 0.71 7.92 -15.04
C THR A 173 1.94 7.27 -14.47
N ILE A 174 1.78 6.09 -13.88
CA ILE A 174 2.86 5.28 -13.34
C ILE A 174 2.85 3.95 -14.07
N GLY A 175 4.03 3.47 -14.44
CA GLY A 175 4.18 2.21 -15.16
C GLY A 175 5.55 1.60 -15.00
N ILE A 176 5.65 0.34 -15.42
CA ILE A 176 6.90 -0.40 -15.58
C ILE A 176 7.14 -0.54 -17.08
N LEU A 177 8.33 -0.16 -17.52
CA LEU A 177 8.75 -0.22 -18.93
C LEU A 177 9.64 -1.44 -19.18
#